data_9b7d969cbdafaac78432d3f651d81a8d
#
_entry.id   9b7d969cbdafaac78432d3f651d81a8d
#
_cell.length_a   1.000
_cell.length_b   1.000
_cell.length_c   1.000
_cell.angle_alpha   90.00
_cell.angle_beta   90.00
_cell.angle_gamma   90.00
#
_symmetry.space_group_name_H-M   'P 1'
#
loop_
_entity.id
_entity.type
_entity.pdbx_description
1 polymer ?
#
loop_
_entity_poly.entity_id
_entity_poly.type
_entity_poly.pdbx_seq_one_letter_code
_entity_poly.pdbx_strand_id
1 'polypeptide(L)'
;MLPQGKGFYIWKVPNCEGGDPEKIALMAHNSGLTHVLVKIANGIYDYNYDVALKKDLVAPLANALAKYNIKTWGWHYVFGDLPKKEAKAAIRQIQKIPLEGYVIDAEAEYKGKYTACRIFMSELRNALPTFPMALSSFRYPKYHNDLPWTDFLSKCELNMPQVYWEQARNPGEQLERCVKEFEAIVSPFKPIIPTGSAYGANNWYPKPPEITEFLNKAVSLGLSGVNFWSWDYCRRSLPVLWDTIAAFEWSGSPNPAKDIVEKLVDTINSKNVSTLLNLYQADAVHIDAKQTIQGHTALTTWYSELFNSDLKDITIQILEFSGKNPSRQFSWIAKAPNGDNFNGNDTLGLLDNKIIYHYSSYTRK
;
A
#
# COMPACT_ATOMS: atom_id res chain seq x y z
N MET A 1 -11.58 2.63 11.13
CA MET A 1 -11.28 1.18 10.94
C MET A 1 -9.78 1.03 10.86
N LEU A 2 -9.17 0.09 11.61
CA LEU A 2 -7.71 -0.09 11.65
C LEU A 2 -7.16 -0.58 10.30
N PRO A 3 -5.86 -0.36 9.98
CA PRO A 3 -5.24 -0.86 8.75
C PRO A 3 -5.27 -2.39 8.68
N GLN A 4 -5.42 -2.91 7.47
CA GLN A 4 -5.37 -4.34 7.18
C GLN A 4 -4.61 -4.52 5.87
N GLY A 5 -4.08 -5.71 5.59
CA GLY A 5 -3.37 -5.95 4.34
C GLY A 5 -1.98 -5.32 4.28
N LYS A 6 -1.62 -4.76 3.15
CA LYS A 6 -0.26 -4.25 2.88
C LYS A 6 -0.21 -2.73 2.87
N GLY A 7 0.83 -2.15 3.48
CA GLY A 7 1.08 -0.72 3.46
C GLY A 7 2.56 -0.37 3.26
N PHE A 8 2.81 0.87 2.89
CA PHE A 8 4.16 1.41 2.76
C PHE A 8 4.31 2.75 3.48
N TYR A 9 5.47 2.93 4.10
CA TYR A 9 5.89 4.22 4.61
C TYR A 9 6.44 5.11 3.49
N ILE A 10 5.96 6.34 3.43
CA ILE A 10 6.53 7.42 2.61
C ILE A 10 7.25 8.40 3.54
N TRP A 11 8.55 8.57 3.32
CA TRP A 11 9.33 9.57 4.03
C TRP A 11 9.18 10.95 3.39
N LYS A 12 9.49 11.05 2.09
CA LYS A 12 9.43 12.30 1.32
C LYS A 12 8.52 12.12 0.10
N VAL A 13 7.38 12.78 0.10
CA VAL A 13 6.42 12.73 -1.01
C VAL A 13 7.09 13.07 -2.36
N PRO A 14 7.97 14.09 -2.48
CA PRO A 14 8.62 14.40 -3.76
C PRO A 14 9.47 13.26 -4.35
N ASN A 15 9.91 12.31 -3.52
CA ASN A 15 10.73 11.18 -3.97
C ASN A 15 9.88 9.98 -4.46
N CYS A 16 8.55 10.05 -4.33
CA CYS A 16 7.62 8.99 -4.72
C CYS A 16 6.90 9.42 -6.00
N GLU A 17 7.05 8.66 -7.08
CA GLU A 17 6.39 8.89 -8.38
C GLU A 17 6.48 10.37 -8.85
N GLY A 18 7.63 11.05 -8.59
CA GLY A 18 7.84 12.46 -8.91
C GLY A 18 7.05 13.44 -8.04
N GLY A 19 6.51 13.01 -6.92
CA GLY A 19 5.70 13.84 -6.02
C GLY A 19 4.27 14.07 -6.52
N ASP A 20 3.85 13.38 -7.57
CA ASP A 20 2.51 13.48 -8.13
C ASP A 20 1.51 12.64 -7.32
N PRO A 21 0.53 13.25 -6.63
CA PRO A 21 -0.42 12.54 -5.79
C PRO A 21 -1.24 11.48 -6.52
N GLU A 22 -1.65 11.75 -7.76
CA GLU A 22 -2.47 10.83 -8.55
C GLU A 22 -1.65 9.61 -8.99
N LYS A 23 -0.39 9.82 -9.38
CA LYS A 23 0.51 8.71 -9.73
C LYS A 23 0.86 7.85 -8.53
N ILE A 24 1.09 8.44 -7.36
CA ILE A 24 1.32 7.69 -6.12
C ILE A 24 0.08 6.85 -5.78
N ALA A 25 -1.11 7.44 -5.84
CA ALA A 25 -2.36 6.76 -5.54
C ALA A 25 -2.65 5.61 -6.52
N LEU A 26 -2.43 5.83 -7.81
CA LEU A 26 -2.57 4.80 -8.83
C LEU A 26 -1.56 3.65 -8.62
N MET A 27 -0.31 3.98 -8.29
CA MET A 27 0.72 2.98 -7.99
C MET A 27 0.36 2.16 -6.75
N ALA A 28 -0.13 2.80 -5.69
CA ALA A 28 -0.60 2.12 -4.48
C ALA A 28 -1.74 1.14 -4.80
N HIS A 29 -2.72 1.60 -5.58
CA HIS A 29 -3.86 0.78 -6.02
C HIS A 29 -3.39 -0.43 -6.83
N ASN A 30 -2.58 -0.21 -7.87
CA ASN A 30 -2.07 -1.28 -8.73
C ASN A 30 -1.21 -2.31 -7.98
N SER A 31 -0.60 -1.90 -6.87
CA SER A 31 0.19 -2.78 -6.00
C SER A 31 -0.64 -3.47 -4.90
N GLY A 32 -1.97 -3.29 -4.90
CA GLY A 32 -2.86 -3.87 -3.90
C GLY A 32 -2.59 -3.37 -2.48
N LEU A 33 -2.10 -2.13 -2.34
CA LEU A 33 -1.94 -1.52 -1.02
C LEU A 33 -3.30 -1.07 -0.48
N THR A 34 -3.48 -1.22 0.82
CA THR A 34 -4.71 -0.84 1.53
C THR A 34 -4.55 0.43 2.34
N HIS A 35 -3.31 0.77 2.63
CA HIS A 35 -2.96 1.97 3.37
C HIS A 35 -1.55 2.46 3.04
N VAL A 36 -1.33 3.76 3.25
CA VAL A 36 -0.03 4.42 3.09
C VAL A 36 0.23 5.27 4.33
N LEU A 37 1.46 5.20 4.84
CA LEU A 37 1.88 5.93 6.03
C LEU A 37 2.81 7.06 5.60
N VAL A 38 2.36 8.31 5.68
CA VAL A 38 3.09 9.48 5.16
C VAL A 38 3.64 10.30 6.31
N LYS A 39 4.93 10.70 6.24
CA LYS A 39 5.53 11.58 7.26
C LYS A 39 4.84 12.94 7.28
N ILE A 40 4.28 13.30 8.43
CA ILE A 40 3.58 14.58 8.60
C ILE A 40 4.33 15.56 9.50
N ALA A 41 5.19 15.05 10.38
CA ALA A 41 5.98 15.89 11.27
C ALA A 41 7.32 15.23 11.67
N ASN A 42 8.27 16.05 12.12
CA ASN A 42 9.54 15.65 12.72
C ASN A 42 9.81 16.54 13.94
N GLY A 43 9.69 15.99 15.13
CA GLY A 43 9.72 16.76 16.37
C GLY A 43 8.64 17.85 16.36
N ILE A 44 9.03 19.10 16.48
CA ILE A 44 8.10 20.23 16.52
C ILE A 44 7.75 20.81 15.14
N TYR A 45 8.34 20.29 14.06
CA TYR A 45 8.24 20.85 12.72
C TYR A 45 7.32 19.99 11.83
N ASP A 46 6.54 20.66 10.97
CA ASP A 46 5.77 20.03 9.90
C ASP A 46 6.72 19.38 8.88
N TYR A 47 6.28 18.28 8.27
CA TYR A 47 7.04 17.57 7.25
C TYR A 47 6.20 17.39 5.98
N ASN A 48 6.87 17.17 4.84
CA ASN A 48 6.22 17.15 3.53
C ASN A 48 5.39 18.43 3.26
N TYR A 49 5.98 19.56 3.64
CA TYR A 49 5.47 20.89 3.39
C TYR A 49 6.48 21.65 2.53
N ASP A 50 6.06 22.13 1.36
CA ASP A 50 6.86 22.98 0.50
C ASP A 50 6.82 24.41 1.05
N VAL A 51 7.95 24.84 1.63
CA VAL A 51 8.07 26.16 2.27
C VAL A 51 8.03 27.29 1.23
N ALA A 52 8.63 27.07 0.04
CA ALA A 52 8.70 28.08 -1.01
C ALA A 52 7.32 28.36 -1.62
N LEU A 53 6.56 27.29 -1.88
CA LEU A 53 5.21 27.37 -2.41
C LEU A 53 4.13 27.49 -1.33
N LYS A 54 4.49 27.43 -0.05
CA LYS A 54 3.59 27.39 1.10
C LYS A 54 2.51 26.30 0.94
N LYS A 55 2.89 25.15 0.40
CA LYS A 55 1.99 24.07 -0.01
C LYS A 55 2.19 22.82 0.83
N ASP A 56 1.10 22.29 1.36
CA ASP A 56 1.04 20.97 1.96
C ASP A 56 1.06 19.91 0.84
N LEU A 57 1.91 18.90 0.99
CA LEU A 57 2.03 17.82 0.01
C LEU A 57 1.25 16.56 0.43
N VAL A 58 0.82 16.47 1.69
CA VAL A 58 0.17 15.28 2.23
C VAL A 58 -1.34 15.27 1.99
N ALA A 59 -2.01 16.41 2.20
CA ALA A 59 -3.46 16.49 2.01
C ALA A 59 -3.91 16.17 0.56
N PRO A 60 -3.24 16.69 -0.49
CA PRO A 60 -3.55 16.27 -1.86
C PRO A 60 -3.33 14.77 -2.10
N LEU A 61 -2.27 14.19 -1.52
CA LEU A 61 -2.00 12.75 -1.61
C LEU A 61 -3.07 11.93 -0.91
N ALA A 62 -3.48 12.32 0.30
CA ALA A 62 -4.54 11.64 1.04
C ALA A 62 -5.87 11.64 0.26
N ASN A 63 -6.21 12.77 -0.37
CA ASN A 63 -7.39 12.87 -1.22
C ASN A 63 -7.31 11.98 -2.47
N ALA A 64 -6.12 11.87 -3.10
CA ALA A 64 -5.92 10.99 -4.24
C ALA A 64 -6.03 9.50 -3.85
N LEU A 65 -5.41 9.09 -2.73
CA LEU A 65 -5.49 7.74 -2.19
C LEU A 65 -6.93 7.33 -1.84
N ALA A 66 -7.72 8.27 -1.29
CA ALA A 66 -9.12 8.03 -0.93
C ALA A 66 -10.00 7.65 -2.14
N LYS A 67 -9.68 8.11 -3.36
CA LYS A 67 -10.39 7.72 -4.59
C LYS A 67 -10.31 6.21 -4.86
N TYR A 68 -9.26 5.56 -4.37
CA TYR A 68 -9.02 4.12 -4.47
C TYR A 68 -9.32 3.35 -3.18
N ASN A 69 -10.02 3.97 -2.21
CA ASN A 69 -10.27 3.41 -0.87
C ASN A 69 -9.00 3.04 -0.09
N ILE A 70 -7.87 3.66 -0.41
CA ILE A 70 -6.59 3.47 0.29
C ILE A 70 -6.52 4.47 1.43
N LYS A 71 -6.30 3.97 2.65
CA LYS A 71 -6.25 4.79 3.86
C LYS A 71 -4.92 5.51 3.99
N THR A 72 -4.97 6.76 4.43
CA THR A 72 -3.76 7.52 4.74
C THR A 72 -3.58 7.62 6.25
N TRP A 73 -2.42 7.16 6.74
CA TRP A 73 -1.96 7.35 8.11
C TRP A 73 -0.82 8.35 8.13
N GLY A 74 -0.85 9.28 9.07
CA GLY A 74 0.26 10.22 9.27
C GLY A 74 1.29 9.66 10.25
N TRP A 75 2.59 9.66 9.93
CA TRP A 75 3.61 9.29 10.90
C TRP A 75 4.53 10.45 11.28
N HIS A 76 5.03 10.42 12.50
CA HIS A 76 5.75 11.50 13.13
C HIS A 76 6.91 10.97 13.98
N TYR A 77 8.13 11.33 13.63
CA TYR A 77 9.30 11.03 14.44
C TYR A 77 9.37 11.96 15.63
N VAL A 78 9.37 11.42 16.85
CA VAL A 78 9.30 12.17 18.11
C VAL A 78 10.56 11.98 18.95
N PHE A 79 11.03 13.05 19.60
CA PHE A 79 12.26 13.07 20.38
C PHE A 79 12.01 13.07 21.90
N GLY A 80 10.85 13.55 22.33
CA GLY A 80 10.51 13.69 23.74
C GLY A 80 11.22 14.84 24.47
N ASP A 81 11.92 15.72 23.75
CA ASP A 81 12.59 16.89 24.36
C ASP A 81 11.61 18.02 24.64
N LEU A 82 10.63 18.19 23.77
CA LEU A 82 9.59 19.21 23.87
C LEU A 82 8.18 18.58 23.71
N PRO A 83 7.78 17.66 24.60
CA PRO A 83 6.64 16.77 24.38
C PRO A 83 5.32 17.50 24.11
N LYS A 84 5.07 18.64 24.78
CA LYS A 84 3.88 19.47 24.52
C LYS A 84 3.91 20.11 23.12
N LYS A 85 5.08 20.55 22.65
CA LYS A 85 5.21 21.16 21.33
C LYS A 85 5.15 20.09 20.21
N GLU A 86 5.72 18.92 20.45
CA GLU A 86 5.62 17.77 19.54
C GLU A 86 4.16 17.31 19.42
N ALA A 87 3.43 17.19 20.52
CA ALA A 87 2.01 16.88 20.49
C ALA A 87 1.19 17.94 19.72
N LYS A 88 1.46 19.23 19.94
CA LYS A 88 0.82 20.32 19.21
C LYS A 88 1.10 20.25 17.70
N ALA A 89 2.32 19.86 17.29
CA ALA A 89 2.65 19.66 15.88
C ALA A 89 1.81 18.52 15.27
N ALA A 90 1.72 17.38 15.97
CA ALA A 90 0.88 16.26 15.54
C ALA A 90 -0.60 16.66 15.44
N ILE A 91 -1.18 17.27 16.48
CA ILE A 91 -2.58 17.69 16.52
C ILE A 91 -2.89 18.62 15.35
N ARG A 92 -2.04 19.62 15.11
CA ARG A 92 -2.21 20.57 14.00
C ARG A 92 -2.27 19.85 12.63
N GLN A 93 -1.37 18.89 12.39
CA GLN A 93 -1.35 18.14 11.14
C GLN A 93 -2.56 17.23 10.98
N ILE A 94 -2.94 16.51 12.05
CA ILE A 94 -4.10 15.61 12.06
C ILE A 94 -5.40 16.39 11.79
N GLN A 95 -5.54 17.58 12.33
CA GLN A 95 -6.73 18.43 12.10
C GLN A 95 -6.78 19.03 10.70
N LYS A 96 -5.64 19.15 10.02
CA LYS A 96 -5.52 19.78 8.69
C LYS A 96 -5.61 18.77 7.55
N ILE A 97 -5.14 17.54 7.76
CA ILE A 97 -5.00 16.51 6.73
C ILE A 97 -6.07 15.44 6.95
N PRO A 98 -6.76 14.94 5.89
CA PRO A 98 -7.75 13.89 6.02
C PRO A 98 -7.05 12.52 6.27
N LEU A 99 -6.68 12.28 7.53
CA LEU A 99 -6.00 11.07 7.97
C LEU A 99 -6.97 10.10 8.64
N GLU A 100 -6.74 8.81 8.45
CA GLU A 100 -7.47 7.72 9.11
C GLU A 100 -6.85 7.30 10.45
N GLY A 101 -5.60 7.73 10.70
CA GLY A 101 -4.89 7.46 11.93
C GLY A 101 -3.52 8.10 11.99
N TYR A 102 -2.86 7.93 13.13
CA TYR A 102 -1.58 8.56 13.43
C TYR A 102 -0.59 7.55 14.00
N VAL A 103 0.65 7.59 13.52
CA VAL A 103 1.75 6.72 13.98
C VAL A 103 2.80 7.57 14.70
N ILE A 104 3.06 7.21 15.93
CA ILE A 104 4.12 7.76 16.77
C ILE A 104 5.38 6.95 16.51
N ASP A 105 6.39 7.54 15.93
CA ASP A 105 7.69 6.92 15.70
C ASP A 105 8.65 7.36 16.79
N ALA A 106 8.78 6.52 17.84
CA ALA A 106 9.56 6.78 19.03
C ALA A 106 10.70 5.76 19.15
N GLU A 107 11.94 6.24 19.12
CA GLU A 107 13.12 5.39 19.09
C GLU A 107 14.10 5.70 20.25
N ALA A 108 15.39 5.65 19.98
CA ALA A 108 16.45 5.76 20.97
C ALA A 108 16.36 7.03 21.83
N GLU A 109 15.94 8.13 21.24
CA GLU A 109 15.83 9.41 21.91
C GLU A 109 14.76 9.42 22.99
N TYR A 110 13.77 8.53 22.91
CA TYR A 110 12.69 8.42 23.89
C TYR A 110 13.02 7.52 25.09
N LYS A 111 14.17 6.83 25.07
CA LYS A 111 14.60 5.96 26.16
C LYS A 111 14.74 6.73 27.48
N GLY A 112 14.16 6.19 28.56
CA GLY A 112 14.15 6.80 29.88
C GLY A 112 13.21 8.01 30.04
N LYS A 113 12.54 8.49 28.97
CA LYS A 113 11.72 9.70 28.98
C LYS A 113 10.24 9.43 29.34
N TYR A 114 9.97 8.69 30.42
CA TYR A 114 8.61 8.30 30.83
C TYR A 114 7.69 9.52 31.08
N THR A 115 8.19 10.55 31.76
CA THR A 115 7.41 11.77 32.02
C THR A 115 7.06 12.50 30.72
N ALA A 116 8.02 12.61 29.79
CA ALA A 116 7.77 13.22 28.49
C ALA A 116 6.72 12.43 27.70
N CYS A 117 6.79 11.09 27.73
CA CYS A 117 5.79 10.23 27.11
C CYS A 117 4.39 10.49 27.67
N ARG A 118 4.22 10.48 28.98
CA ARG A 118 2.92 10.76 29.62
C ARG A 118 2.36 12.12 29.25
N ILE A 119 3.20 13.16 29.21
CA ILE A 119 2.80 14.50 28.79
C ILE A 119 2.36 14.48 27.32
N PHE A 120 3.17 13.93 26.42
CA PHE A 120 2.88 13.85 24.99
C PHE A 120 1.57 13.11 24.71
N MET A 121 1.39 11.92 25.28
CA MET A 121 0.19 11.11 25.09
C MET A 121 -1.06 11.73 25.73
N SER A 122 -0.91 12.44 26.86
CA SER A 122 -2.03 13.16 27.48
C SER A 122 -2.50 14.33 26.62
N GLU A 123 -1.59 15.14 26.08
CA GLU A 123 -1.95 16.23 25.16
C GLU A 123 -2.66 15.70 23.89
N LEU A 124 -2.15 14.60 23.33
CA LEU A 124 -2.79 13.96 22.15
C LEU A 124 -4.20 13.48 22.48
N ARG A 125 -4.39 12.71 23.56
CA ARG A 125 -5.70 12.13 23.88
C ARG A 125 -6.72 13.16 24.39
N ASN A 126 -6.28 14.23 25.00
CA ASN A 126 -7.16 15.35 25.35
C ASN A 126 -7.72 16.05 24.10
N ALA A 127 -6.90 16.23 23.06
CA ALA A 127 -7.33 16.87 21.83
C ALA A 127 -8.02 15.91 20.85
N LEU A 128 -7.65 14.63 20.87
CA LEU A 128 -8.04 13.59 19.92
C LEU A 128 -8.45 12.30 20.65
N PRO A 129 -9.52 12.29 21.43
CA PRO A 129 -9.83 11.20 22.37
C PRO A 129 -10.07 9.85 21.71
N THR A 130 -10.63 9.82 20.50
CA THR A 130 -11.02 8.60 19.77
C THR A 130 -10.26 8.39 18.46
N PHE A 131 -9.34 9.31 18.12
CA PHE A 131 -8.58 9.19 16.86
C PHE A 131 -7.61 8.01 16.93
N PRO A 132 -7.57 7.12 15.93
CA PRO A 132 -6.72 5.94 15.97
C PRO A 132 -5.24 6.29 16.01
N MET A 133 -4.50 5.70 16.96
CA MET A 133 -3.07 5.92 17.13
C MET A 133 -2.32 4.58 17.17
N ALA A 134 -1.11 4.58 16.66
CA ALA A 134 -0.18 3.45 16.70
C ALA A 134 1.19 3.89 17.22
N LEU A 135 1.91 2.98 17.84
CA LEU A 135 3.32 3.14 18.16
C LEU A 135 4.16 2.41 17.12
N SER A 136 5.10 3.09 16.47
CA SER A 136 6.21 2.50 15.71
C SER A 136 7.48 2.63 16.54
N SER A 137 8.18 1.52 16.76
CA SER A 137 9.42 1.48 17.52
C SER A 137 10.17 0.17 17.29
N PHE A 138 11.16 -0.12 18.13
CA PHE A 138 12.01 -1.31 18.06
C PHE A 138 11.23 -2.63 18.05
N ARG A 139 11.76 -3.62 17.30
CA ARG A 139 11.16 -4.96 17.16
C ARG A 139 11.18 -5.81 18.43
N TYR A 140 12.16 -5.61 19.34
CA TYR A 140 12.35 -6.46 20.53
C TYR A 140 12.32 -5.63 21.80
N PRO A 141 11.17 -5.55 22.47
CA PRO A 141 11.03 -4.75 23.67
C PRO A 141 11.98 -5.18 24.81
N LYS A 142 12.37 -6.46 24.84
CA LYS A 142 13.33 -6.98 25.82
C LYS A 142 14.70 -6.29 25.80
N TYR A 143 15.14 -5.84 24.63
CA TYR A 143 16.41 -5.12 24.49
C TYR A 143 16.30 -3.62 24.70
N HIS A 144 15.10 -3.12 24.91
CA HIS A 144 14.80 -1.71 25.01
C HIS A 144 13.82 -1.44 26.17
N ASN A 145 14.10 -2.02 27.36
CA ASN A 145 13.25 -1.96 28.54
C ASN A 145 13.05 -0.52 29.05
N ASP A 146 13.97 0.38 28.70
CA ASP A 146 13.98 1.79 29.03
C ASP A 146 13.09 2.66 28.11
N LEU A 147 12.49 2.07 27.07
CA LEU A 147 11.45 2.76 26.31
C LEU A 147 10.11 2.70 27.08
N PRO A 148 9.34 3.81 27.15
CA PRO A 148 8.07 3.84 27.91
C PRO A 148 6.94 3.08 27.20
N TRP A 149 7.10 1.78 26.98
CA TRP A 149 6.17 0.92 26.25
C TRP A 149 4.74 1.01 26.74
N THR A 150 4.53 0.85 28.05
CA THR A 150 3.19 0.87 28.64
C THR A 150 2.56 2.26 28.54
N ASP A 151 3.32 3.33 28.77
CA ASP A 151 2.82 4.71 28.69
C ASP A 151 2.34 5.04 27.25
N PHE A 152 3.04 4.54 26.23
CA PHE A 152 2.60 4.67 24.83
C PHE A 152 1.43 3.74 24.51
N LEU A 153 1.61 2.43 24.67
CA LEU A 153 0.66 1.43 24.17
C LEU A 153 -0.66 1.42 24.91
N SER A 154 -0.71 1.86 26.19
CA SER A 154 -1.98 2.05 26.89
C SER A 154 -2.89 3.08 26.21
N LYS A 155 -2.31 3.99 25.43
CA LYS A 155 -2.99 5.08 24.72
C LYS A 155 -3.02 4.89 23.19
N CYS A 156 -2.56 3.76 22.68
CA CYS A 156 -2.60 3.39 21.26
C CYS A 156 -3.58 2.24 21.01
N GLU A 157 -4.12 2.17 19.81
CA GLU A 157 -4.94 1.04 19.33
C GLU A 157 -4.07 -0.05 18.71
N LEU A 158 -2.90 0.30 18.16
CA LEU A 158 -2.01 -0.60 17.43
C LEU A 158 -0.56 -0.46 17.90
N ASN A 159 0.21 -1.53 17.65
CA ASN A 159 1.66 -1.55 17.73
C ASN A 159 2.23 -1.89 16.34
N MET A 160 3.14 -1.06 15.83
CA MET A 160 3.78 -1.20 14.51
C MET A 160 5.30 -1.37 14.65
N PRO A 161 5.78 -2.48 15.24
CA PRO A 161 7.21 -2.68 15.48
C PRO A 161 8.00 -2.76 14.16
N GLN A 162 9.20 -2.18 14.16
CA GLN A 162 10.15 -2.14 13.06
C GLN A 162 10.92 -3.47 12.99
N VAL A 163 10.33 -4.50 12.36
CA VAL A 163 10.92 -5.84 12.23
C VAL A 163 11.89 -5.84 11.04
N TYR A 164 12.98 -5.08 11.17
CA TYR A 164 14.03 -5.03 10.15
C TYR A 164 15.03 -6.16 10.40
N TRP A 165 15.13 -7.10 9.45
CA TRP A 165 16.07 -8.24 9.54
C TRP A 165 17.44 -7.93 8.90
N GLU A 166 17.89 -6.69 9.06
CA GLU A 166 19.18 -6.21 8.54
C GLU A 166 20.33 -7.12 9.00
N GLN A 167 21.24 -7.45 8.07
CA GLN A 167 22.35 -8.38 8.24
C GLN A 167 21.94 -9.84 8.57
N ALA A 168 20.65 -10.19 8.52
CA ALA A 168 20.11 -11.52 8.70
C ALA A 168 19.33 -11.99 7.46
N ARG A 169 18.87 -13.25 7.48
CA ARG A 169 18.15 -13.88 6.36
C ARG A 169 16.93 -14.70 6.83
N ASN A 170 16.41 -14.42 8.02
CA ASN A 170 15.34 -15.14 8.70
C ASN A 170 14.19 -14.22 9.16
N PRO A 171 13.54 -13.49 8.25
CA PRO A 171 12.50 -12.51 8.62
C PRO A 171 11.33 -13.13 9.36
N GLY A 172 10.93 -14.37 9.01
CA GLY A 172 9.85 -15.07 9.65
C GLY A 172 10.10 -15.37 11.12
N GLU A 173 11.29 -15.88 11.46
CA GLU A 173 11.69 -16.13 12.86
C GLU A 173 11.74 -14.83 13.66
N GLN A 174 12.27 -13.75 13.05
CA GLN A 174 12.36 -12.46 13.71
C GLN A 174 10.99 -11.86 13.99
N LEU A 175 10.03 -12.00 13.06
CA LEU A 175 8.66 -11.58 13.26
C LEU A 175 7.99 -12.38 14.37
N GLU A 176 8.12 -13.72 14.36
CA GLU A 176 7.55 -14.58 15.39
C GLU A 176 8.09 -14.24 16.78
N ARG A 177 9.40 -14.04 16.89
CA ARG A 177 10.04 -13.60 18.12
C ARG A 177 9.51 -12.24 18.57
N CYS A 178 9.38 -11.28 17.65
CA CYS A 178 8.84 -9.96 17.95
C CYS A 178 7.45 -10.06 18.59
N VAL A 179 6.53 -10.80 17.99
CA VAL A 179 5.16 -10.99 18.50
C VAL A 179 5.20 -11.62 19.90
N LYS A 180 5.94 -12.73 20.09
CA LYS A 180 6.06 -13.41 21.38
C LYS A 180 6.65 -12.53 22.48
N GLU A 181 7.64 -11.68 22.17
CA GLU A 181 8.20 -10.77 23.17
C GLU A 181 7.20 -9.68 23.59
N PHE A 182 6.44 -9.11 22.65
CA PHE A 182 5.39 -8.13 22.99
C PHE A 182 4.27 -8.76 23.81
N GLU A 183 3.82 -9.96 23.48
CA GLU A 183 2.82 -10.69 24.27
C GLU A 183 3.27 -10.97 25.71
N ALA A 184 4.55 -11.29 25.89
CA ALA A 184 5.09 -11.67 27.19
C ALA A 184 5.47 -10.47 28.10
N ILE A 185 5.86 -9.32 27.53
CA ILE A 185 6.55 -8.26 28.26
C ILE A 185 5.72 -6.98 28.34
N VAL A 186 4.91 -6.69 27.33
CA VAL A 186 4.20 -5.42 27.23
C VAL A 186 2.72 -5.56 27.58
N SER A 187 2.27 -4.82 28.59
CA SER A 187 0.87 -4.74 29.01
C SER A 187 0.36 -3.29 28.93
N PRO A 188 -0.80 -3.03 28.29
CA PRO A 188 -1.62 -4.00 27.59
C PRO A 188 -1.03 -4.40 26.23
N PHE A 189 -1.18 -5.66 25.87
CA PHE A 189 -0.86 -6.10 24.51
C PHE A 189 -1.81 -5.45 23.49
N LYS A 190 -1.25 -5.01 22.37
CA LYS A 190 -2.01 -4.38 21.27
C LYS A 190 -1.83 -5.18 19.99
N PRO A 191 -2.84 -5.20 19.10
CA PRO A 191 -2.70 -5.82 17.79
C PRO A 191 -1.46 -5.29 17.06
N ILE A 192 -0.70 -6.21 16.47
CA ILE A 192 0.56 -5.89 15.79
C ILE A 192 0.33 -5.79 14.27
N ILE A 193 0.85 -4.72 13.67
CA ILE A 193 1.05 -4.56 12.23
C ILE A 193 2.54 -4.26 12.03
N PRO A 194 3.38 -5.28 11.79
CA PRO A 194 4.82 -5.11 11.75
C PRO A 194 5.28 -4.35 10.50
N THR A 195 6.40 -3.66 10.61
CA THR A 195 7.06 -2.99 9.49
C THR A 195 8.28 -3.81 9.05
N GLY A 196 8.23 -4.36 7.84
CA GLY A 196 9.32 -5.13 7.23
C GLY A 196 10.30 -4.26 6.45
N SER A 197 11.48 -4.83 6.15
CA SER A 197 12.53 -4.16 5.39
C SER A 197 12.21 -4.15 3.89
N ALA A 198 12.16 -2.95 3.30
CA ALA A 198 12.15 -2.75 1.86
C ALA A 198 13.19 -1.69 1.45
N TYR A 199 14.37 -1.76 2.08
CA TYR A 199 15.51 -0.85 1.90
C TYR A 199 16.82 -1.63 1.95
N GLY A 200 17.91 -0.96 1.59
CA GLY A 200 19.27 -1.50 1.75
C GLY A 200 20.12 -0.62 2.66
N ALA A 201 21.01 -1.24 3.44
CA ALA A 201 21.97 -0.58 4.29
C ALA A 201 23.25 -1.43 4.42
N ASN A 202 24.43 -0.80 4.51
CA ASN A 202 25.71 -1.48 4.76
C ASN A 202 25.99 -2.68 3.83
N ASN A 203 25.76 -2.51 2.52
CA ASN A 203 25.85 -3.55 1.49
C ASN A 203 24.88 -4.74 1.69
N TRP A 204 23.89 -4.59 2.55
CA TRP A 204 22.81 -5.55 2.71
C TRP A 204 21.51 -5.00 2.11
N TYR A 205 20.71 -5.87 1.54
CA TYR A 205 19.34 -5.64 1.14
C TYR A 205 18.55 -6.95 1.20
N PRO A 206 17.22 -6.91 1.46
CA PRO A 206 16.41 -8.10 1.47
C PRO A 206 16.30 -8.71 0.08
N LYS A 207 16.02 -10.01 0.02
CA LYS A 207 15.78 -10.74 -1.23
C LYS A 207 14.28 -11.06 -1.39
N PRO A 208 13.78 -11.26 -2.61
CA PRO A 208 12.35 -11.59 -2.82
C PRO A 208 11.84 -12.77 -1.99
N PRO A 209 12.55 -13.91 -1.81
CA PRO A 209 12.10 -14.99 -0.94
C PRO A 209 11.93 -14.57 0.53
N GLU A 210 12.76 -13.65 1.03
CA GLU A 210 12.67 -13.14 2.40
C GLU A 210 11.41 -12.28 2.59
N ILE A 211 11.05 -11.47 1.59
CA ILE A 211 9.78 -10.72 1.58
C ILE A 211 8.59 -11.70 1.63
N THR A 212 8.61 -12.73 0.80
CA THR A 212 7.56 -13.76 0.78
C THR A 212 7.46 -14.50 2.12
N GLU A 213 8.60 -14.85 2.73
CA GLU A 213 8.67 -15.47 4.06
C GLU A 213 8.06 -14.57 5.15
N PHE A 214 8.42 -13.29 5.17
CA PHE A 214 7.87 -12.30 6.11
C PHE A 214 6.35 -12.18 5.98
N LEU A 215 5.84 -12.06 4.76
CA LEU A 215 4.41 -11.96 4.46
C LEU A 215 3.64 -13.22 4.87
N ASN A 216 4.14 -14.39 4.49
CA ASN A 216 3.55 -15.68 4.87
C ASN A 216 3.54 -15.90 6.38
N LYS A 217 4.62 -15.52 7.07
CA LYS A 217 4.69 -15.59 8.54
C LYS A 217 3.66 -14.66 9.18
N ALA A 218 3.50 -13.44 8.69
CA ALA A 218 2.49 -12.52 9.21
C ALA A 218 1.07 -13.08 9.08
N VAL A 219 0.75 -13.67 7.92
CA VAL A 219 -0.53 -14.38 7.70
C VAL A 219 -0.68 -15.55 8.64
N SER A 220 0.35 -16.40 8.81
CA SER A 220 0.31 -17.58 9.68
C SER A 220 0.15 -17.24 11.17
N LEU A 221 0.60 -16.06 11.58
CA LEU A 221 0.40 -15.52 12.94
C LEU A 221 -0.96 -14.83 13.11
N GLY A 222 -1.82 -14.81 12.08
CA GLY A 222 -3.14 -14.17 12.12
C GLY A 222 -3.08 -12.65 12.22
N LEU A 223 -1.97 -12.02 11.81
CA LEU A 223 -1.84 -10.57 11.81
C LEU A 223 -2.74 -9.96 10.74
N SER A 224 -3.35 -8.81 11.05
CA SER A 224 -4.29 -8.16 10.13
C SER A 224 -3.62 -7.46 8.95
N GLY A 225 -2.33 -7.16 9.04
CA GLY A 225 -1.60 -6.46 7.98
C GLY A 225 -0.12 -6.34 8.28
N VAL A 226 0.60 -5.77 7.33
CA VAL A 226 2.02 -5.45 7.40
C VAL A 226 2.31 -4.11 6.74
N ASN A 227 3.40 -3.47 7.14
CA ASN A 227 3.96 -2.29 6.50
C ASN A 227 5.35 -2.60 5.94
N PHE A 228 5.85 -1.73 5.04
CA PHE A 228 7.23 -1.78 4.57
C PHE A 228 7.89 -0.40 4.63
N TRP A 229 9.12 -0.36 5.08
CA TRP A 229 9.99 0.81 5.05
C TRP A 229 11.02 0.64 3.94
N SER A 230 11.07 1.49 2.93
CA SER A 230 10.25 2.63 2.59
C SER A 230 9.89 2.64 1.10
N TRP A 231 8.82 3.32 0.71
CA TRP A 231 8.33 3.44 -0.66
C TRP A 231 9.42 3.95 -1.61
N ASP A 232 9.93 5.15 -1.33
CA ASP A 232 10.86 5.84 -2.21
C ASP A 232 12.15 5.04 -2.46
N TYR A 233 12.68 4.36 -1.44
CA TYR A 233 13.85 3.51 -1.59
C TYR A 233 13.51 2.23 -2.38
N CYS A 234 12.45 1.54 -2.02
CA CYS A 234 12.05 0.30 -2.66
C CYS A 234 11.76 0.50 -4.15
N ARG A 235 10.98 1.50 -4.50
CA ARG A 235 10.65 1.82 -5.90
C ARG A 235 11.87 2.16 -6.74
N ARG A 236 12.77 2.98 -6.19
CA ARG A 236 13.94 3.46 -6.92
C ARG A 236 15.05 2.41 -7.03
N SER A 237 15.32 1.68 -5.94
CA SER A 237 16.54 0.88 -5.81
C SER A 237 16.28 -0.63 -5.76
N LEU A 238 15.09 -1.08 -5.43
CA LEU A 238 14.74 -2.48 -5.27
C LEU A 238 13.39 -2.82 -5.95
N PRO A 239 13.21 -2.52 -7.26
CA PRO A 239 11.93 -2.69 -7.93
C PRO A 239 11.41 -4.13 -7.88
N VAL A 240 12.29 -5.12 -7.92
CA VAL A 240 11.91 -6.55 -7.81
C VAL A 240 11.25 -6.87 -6.46
N LEU A 241 11.66 -6.20 -5.37
CA LEU A 241 11.01 -6.37 -4.07
C LEU A 241 9.63 -5.70 -4.05
N TRP A 242 9.52 -4.53 -4.68
CA TRP A 242 8.22 -3.90 -4.87
C TRP A 242 7.24 -4.83 -5.58
N ASP A 243 7.67 -5.42 -6.70
CA ASP A 243 6.85 -6.34 -7.48
C ASP A 243 6.48 -7.60 -6.68
N THR A 244 7.42 -8.12 -5.86
CA THR A 244 7.15 -9.23 -4.96
C THR A 244 6.08 -8.89 -3.90
N ILE A 245 6.16 -7.69 -3.31
CA ILE A 245 5.15 -7.21 -2.34
C ILE A 245 3.81 -6.97 -3.03
N ALA A 246 3.83 -6.36 -4.22
CA ALA A 246 2.62 -6.09 -5.00
C ALA A 246 1.89 -7.39 -5.38
N ALA A 247 2.61 -8.38 -5.85
CA ALA A 247 2.07 -9.68 -6.27
C ALA A 247 1.50 -10.53 -5.12
N PHE A 248 1.87 -10.24 -3.87
CA PHE A 248 1.39 -11.02 -2.73
C PHE A 248 -0.09 -10.71 -2.45
N GLU A 249 -0.95 -11.71 -2.54
CA GLU A 249 -2.36 -11.60 -2.18
C GLU A 249 -2.53 -11.78 -0.66
N TRP A 250 -2.97 -10.71 0.03
CA TRP A 250 -3.23 -10.78 1.46
C TRP A 250 -4.57 -11.48 1.73
N SER A 251 -4.55 -12.69 2.28
CA SER A 251 -5.75 -13.41 2.68
C SER A 251 -6.42 -12.70 3.87
N GLY A 252 -7.57 -12.09 3.64
CA GLY A 252 -8.31 -11.30 4.64
C GLY A 252 -8.19 -9.79 4.47
N SER A 253 -7.53 -9.32 3.44
CA SER A 253 -7.54 -7.90 3.08
C SER A 253 -8.96 -7.46 2.68
N PRO A 254 -9.48 -6.36 3.24
CA PRO A 254 -10.73 -5.76 2.77
C PRO A 254 -10.55 -4.96 1.47
N ASN A 255 -9.37 -5.02 0.85
CA ASN A 255 -9.29 -4.58 -0.54
C ASN A 255 -10.19 -5.54 -1.32
N PRO A 256 -11.31 -5.10 -1.89
CA PRO A 256 -12.10 -5.98 -2.74
C PRO A 256 -11.11 -6.55 -3.75
N ALA A 257 -11.08 -7.87 -3.85
CA ALA A 257 -10.29 -8.53 -4.88
C ALA A 257 -10.50 -7.73 -6.16
N LYS A 258 -9.41 -7.30 -6.82
CA LYS A 258 -9.51 -6.49 -8.05
C LYS A 258 -10.65 -7.03 -8.88
N ASP A 259 -11.56 -6.17 -9.30
CA ASP A 259 -12.66 -6.59 -10.15
C ASP A 259 -12.09 -7.24 -11.42
N ILE A 260 -12.84 -8.12 -12.03
CA ILE A 260 -12.43 -8.81 -13.26
C ILE A 260 -12.03 -7.82 -14.37
N VAL A 261 -12.63 -6.61 -14.38
CA VAL A 261 -12.27 -5.52 -15.30
C VAL A 261 -10.85 -5.02 -15.04
N GLU A 262 -10.50 -4.78 -13.79
CA GLU A 262 -9.16 -4.31 -13.42
C GLU A 262 -8.11 -5.39 -13.71
N LYS A 263 -8.39 -6.66 -13.41
CA LYS A 263 -7.52 -7.81 -13.74
C LYS A 263 -7.31 -7.94 -15.23
N LEU A 264 -8.37 -7.77 -16.00
CA LEU A 264 -8.32 -7.86 -17.47
C LEU A 264 -7.41 -6.78 -18.05
N VAL A 265 -7.60 -5.52 -17.66
CA VAL A 265 -6.80 -4.39 -18.16
C VAL A 265 -5.34 -4.50 -17.72
N ASP A 266 -5.06 -4.91 -16.48
CA ASP A 266 -3.68 -5.15 -16.00
C ASP A 266 -2.97 -6.24 -16.85
N THR A 267 -3.66 -7.34 -17.15
CA THR A 267 -3.06 -8.42 -17.94
C THR A 267 -2.88 -8.02 -19.43
N ILE A 268 -3.78 -7.22 -19.99
CA ILE A 268 -3.60 -6.61 -21.31
C ILE A 268 -2.38 -5.69 -21.30
N ASN A 269 -2.24 -4.84 -20.32
CA ASN A 269 -1.11 -3.90 -20.17
C ASN A 269 0.23 -4.60 -19.97
N SER A 270 0.24 -5.72 -19.25
CA SER A 270 1.45 -6.55 -19.05
C SER A 270 1.80 -7.42 -20.27
N LYS A 271 0.96 -7.46 -21.31
CA LYS A 271 1.12 -8.29 -22.50
C LYS A 271 1.27 -9.79 -22.20
N ASN A 272 0.75 -10.24 -21.08
CA ASN A 272 0.89 -11.62 -20.62
C ASN A 272 -0.35 -12.45 -21.00
N VAL A 273 -0.27 -13.11 -22.16
CA VAL A 273 -1.36 -13.93 -22.71
C VAL A 273 -1.75 -15.08 -21.78
N SER A 274 -0.78 -15.75 -21.17
CA SER A 274 -1.05 -16.88 -20.27
C SER A 274 -1.87 -16.45 -19.04
N THR A 275 -1.48 -15.34 -18.39
CA THR A 275 -2.22 -14.80 -17.24
C THR A 275 -3.61 -14.28 -17.67
N LEU A 276 -3.69 -13.67 -18.86
CA LEU A 276 -4.95 -13.15 -19.39
C LEU A 276 -5.97 -14.27 -19.62
N LEU A 277 -5.54 -15.40 -20.19
CA LEU A 277 -6.44 -16.53 -20.46
C LEU A 277 -6.97 -17.20 -19.19
N ASN A 278 -6.27 -17.10 -18.06
CA ASN A 278 -6.79 -17.57 -16.79
C ASN A 278 -8.06 -16.83 -16.33
N LEU A 279 -8.31 -15.64 -16.87
CA LEU A 279 -9.54 -14.88 -16.62
C LEU A 279 -10.73 -15.34 -17.45
N TYR A 280 -10.50 -16.11 -18.52
CA TYR A 280 -11.54 -16.60 -19.42
C TYR A 280 -11.94 -18.05 -19.13
N GLN A 281 -13.20 -18.39 -19.43
CA GLN A 281 -13.62 -19.79 -19.54
C GLN A 281 -13.03 -20.42 -20.79
N ALA A 282 -12.91 -21.76 -20.79
CA ALA A 282 -12.25 -22.50 -21.89
C ALA A 282 -12.92 -22.29 -23.25
N ASP A 283 -14.24 -22.08 -23.24
CA ASP A 283 -15.10 -21.90 -24.42
C ASP A 283 -15.55 -20.43 -24.61
N ALA A 284 -14.93 -19.50 -23.89
CA ALA A 284 -15.28 -18.09 -23.93
C ALA A 284 -15.25 -17.50 -25.34
N VAL A 285 -16.13 -16.52 -25.55
CA VAL A 285 -16.28 -15.82 -26.83
C VAL A 285 -15.88 -14.36 -26.68
N HIS A 286 -14.97 -13.89 -27.52
CA HIS A 286 -14.67 -12.47 -27.70
C HIS A 286 -15.23 -11.99 -29.03
N ILE A 287 -15.90 -10.83 -29.02
CA ILE A 287 -16.47 -10.21 -30.21
C ILE A 287 -15.96 -8.79 -30.32
N ASP A 288 -15.42 -8.43 -31.45
CA ASP A 288 -15.14 -7.06 -31.84
C ASP A 288 -15.88 -6.66 -33.13
N ALA A 289 -15.65 -5.46 -33.62
CA ALA A 289 -16.30 -4.96 -34.81
C ALA A 289 -15.94 -5.75 -36.10
N LYS A 290 -14.87 -6.57 -36.09
CA LYS A 290 -14.33 -7.26 -37.26
C LYS A 290 -14.60 -8.76 -37.22
N GLN A 291 -14.67 -9.37 -36.05
CA GLN A 291 -14.66 -10.82 -35.90
C GLN A 291 -15.21 -11.35 -34.59
N THR A 292 -15.45 -12.65 -34.58
CA THR A 292 -15.78 -13.41 -33.36
C THR A 292 -14.71 -14.47 -33.16
N ILE A 293 -14.17 -14.55 -31.95
CA ILE A 293 -13.08 -15.44 -31.55
C ILE A 293 -13.59 -16.32 -30.44
N GLN A 294 -13.51 -17.64 -30.56
CA GLN A 294 -14.04 -18.57 -29.55
C GLN A 294 -13.00 -19.59 -29.11
N GLY A 295 -12.94 -19.76 -27.78
CA GLY A 295 -12.14 -20.74 -27.08
C GLY A 295 -10.68 -20.34 -26.85
N HIS A 296 -10.05 -20.96 -25.88
CA HIS A 296 -8.69 -20.57 -25.40
C HIS A 296 -7.64 -20.62 -26.52
N THR A 297 -7.68 -21.61 -27.42
CA THR A 297 -6.69 -21.71 -28.51
C THR A 297 -6.76 -20.51 -29.44
N ALA A 298 -7.97 -20.16 -29.89
CA ALA A 298 -8.17 -19.02 -30.79
C ALA A 298 -7.86 -17.68 -30.09
N LEU A 299 -8.28 -17.52 -28.84
CA LEU A 299 -7.96 -16.35 -28.02
C LEU A 299 -6.45 -16.22 -27.78
N THR A 300 -5.72 -17.33 -27.57
CA THR A 300 -4.26 -17.32 -27.43
C THR A 300 -3.58 -16.76 -28.67
N THR A 301 -3.94 -17.26 -29.84
CA THR A 301 -3.37 -16.78 -31.09
C THR A 301 -3.68 -15.31 -31.32
N TRP A 302 -4.93 -14.93 -31.19
CA TRP A 302 -5.39 -13.55 -31.40
C TRP A 302 -4.74 -12.55 -30.44
N TYR A 303 -4.71 -12.81 -29.14
CA TYR A 303 -4.05 -11.92 -28.20
C TYR A 303 -2.54 -11.85 -28.40
N SER A 304 -1.90 -12.96 -28.78
CA SER A 304 -0.47 -12.96 -29.09
C SER A 304 -0.15 -12.07 -30.30
N GLU A 305 -0.97 -12.11 -31.34
CA GLU A 305 -0.84 -11.24 -32.50
C GLU A 305 -1.11 -9.78 -32.12
N LEU A 306 -2.18 -9.53 -31.38
CA LEU A 306 -2.59 -8.19 -30.95
C LEU A 306 -1.52 -7.50 -30.05
N PHE A 307 -0.89 -8.25 -29.17
CA PHE A 307 0.18 -7.73 -28.30
C PHE A 307 1.50 -7.48 -29.04
N ASN A 308 1.73 -8.15 -30.17
CA ASN A 308 2.90 -7.92 -31.00
C ASN A 308 2.65 -6.86 -32.10
N SER A 309 1.41 -6.45 -32.33
CA SER A 309 1.00 -5.48 -33.35
C SER A 309 0.31 -4.26 -32.75
N ASP A 310 -1.01 -4.26 -32.72
CA ASP A 310 -1.84 -3.09 -32.43
C ASP A 310 -1.71 -2.58 -30.98
N LEU A 311 -1.47 -3.48 -30.02
CA LEU A 311 -1.32 -3.13 -28.61
C LEU A 311 0.13 -3.13 -28.12
N LYS A 312 1.14 -3.34 -28.96
CA LYS A 312 2.54 -3.52 -28.56
C LYS A 312 3.03 -2.43 -27.59
N ASP A 313 2.81 -1.18 -27.95
CA ASP A 313 3.29 -0.02 -27.19
C ASP A 313 2.14 0.80 -26.60
N ILE A 314 0.95 0.20 -26.47
CA ILE A 314 -0.25 0.86 -25.96
C ILE A 314 -0.52 0.42 -24.51
N THR A 315 -0.84 1.41 -23.66
CA THR A 315 -1.34 1.18 -22.31
C THR A 315 -2.78 1.65 -22.20
N ILE A 316 -3.66 0.75 -21.76
CA ILE A 316 -5.07 1.02 -21.53
C ILE A 316 -5.27 1.57 -20.11
N GLN A 317 -6.07 2.62 -19.99
CA GLN A 317 -6.50 3.19 -18.72
C GLN A 317 -8.02 3.09 -18.62
N ILE A 318 -8.53 2.49 -17.53
CA ILE A 318 -9.96 2.47 -17.23
C ILE A 318 -10.38 3.90 -16.84
N LEU A 319 -11.46 4.37 -17.41
CA LEU A 319 -12.12 5.62 -17.00
C LEU A 319 -13.17 5.36 -15.93
N GLU A 320 -14.06 4.41 -16.21
CA GLU A 320 -15.11 3.99 -15.28
C GLU A 320 -15.54 2.55 -15.61
N PHE A 321 -16.06 1.85 -14.61
CA PHE A 321 -16.73 0.59 -14.82
C PHE A 321 -17.91 0.42 -13.88
N SER A 322 -18.87 -0.40 -14.27
CA SER A 322 -20.11 -0.66 -13.53
C SER A 322 -20.58 -2.09 -13.74
N GLY A 323 -21.62 -2.45 -13.02
CA GLY A 323 -22.27 -3.74 -13.09
C GLY A 323 -21.99 -4.63 -11.87
N LYS A 324 -22.77 -5.70 -11.77
CA LYS A 324 -22.66 -6.77 -10.77
C LYS A 324 -22.76 -8.09 -11.52
N ASN A 325 -22.38 -9.20 -10.87
CA ASN A 325 -22.56 -10.50 -11.48
C ASN A 325 -24.01 -10.65 -12.04
N PRO A 326 -24.17 -11.18 -13.25
CA PRO A 326 -23.16 -11.82 -14.09
C PRO A 326 -22.51 -10.91 -15.16
N SER A 327 -22.52 -9.58 -15.05
CA SER A 327 -21.95 -8.73 -16.12
C SER A 327 -21.16 -7.52 -15.59
N ARG A 328 -20.25 -7.02 -16.43
CA ARG A 328 -19.53 -5.75 -16.24
C ARG A 328 -19.55 -4.95 -17.52
N GLN A 329 -19.59 -3.63 -17.38
CA GLN A 329 -19.39 -2.67 -18.48
C GLN A 329 -18.30 -1.70 -18.05
N PHE A 330 -17.39 -1.37 -18.94
CA PHE A 330 -16.35 -0.38 -18.65
C PHE A 330 -15.97 0.43 -19.88
N SER A 331 -15.60 1.68 -19.63
CA SER A 331 -15.01 2.57 -20.63
C SER A 331 -13.52 2.73 -20.36
N TRP A 332 -12.76 2.88 -21.43
CA TRP A 332 -11.32 3.01 -21.35
C TRP A 332 -10.77 3.94 -22.43
N ILE A 333 -9.58 4.48 -22.13
CA ILE A 333 -8.77 5.24 -23.08
C ILE A 333 -7.40 4.58 -23.22
N ALA A 334 -6.79 4.79 -24.37
CA ALA A 334 -5.40 4.44 -24.60
C ALA A 334 -4.73 5.45 -25.53
N LYS A 335 -3.42 5.63 -25.37
CA LYS A 335 -2.61 6.52 -26.20
C LYS A 335 -1.46 5.73 -26.80
N ALA A 336 -1.33 5.80 -28.11
CA ALA A 336 -0.20 5.21 -28.81
C ALA A 336 1.01 6.18 -28.85
N PRO A 337 2.24 5.66 -29.02
CA PRO A 337 3.45 6.48 -29.14
C PRO A 337 3.43 7.47 -30.31
N ASN A 338 2.72 7.15 -31.37
CA ASN A 338 2.54 8.03 -32.54
C ASN A 338 1.55 9.18 -32.33
N GLY A 339 0.97 9.28 -31.12
CA GLY A 339 0.02 10.32 -30.74
C GLY A 339 -1.45 9.99 -30.95
N ASP A 340 -1.79 8.84 -31.56
CA ASP A 340 -3.18 8.39 -31.70
C ASP A 340 -3.82 8.16 -30.34
N ASN A 341 -5.08 8.54 -30.22
CA ASN A 341 -5.89 8.30 -29.05
C ASN A 341 -7.00 7.29 -29.38
N PHE A 342 -7.24 6.37 -28.46
CA PHE A 342 -8.30 5.37 -28.57
C PHE A 342 -9.27 5.55 -27.42
N ASN A 343 -10.57 5.48 -27.72
CA ASN A 343 -11.62 5.42 -26.71
C ASN A 343 -12.42 4.15 -26.94
N GLY A 344 -12.59 3.34 -25.91
CA GLY A 344 -13.31 2.08 -26.01
C GLY A 344 -14.34 1.88 -24.92
N ASN A 345 -15.30 1.00 -25.22
CA ASN A 345 -16.30 0.50 -24.30
C ASN A 345 -16.39 -1.02 -24.45
N ASP A 346 -16.25 -1.70 -23.33
CA ASP A 346 -16.27 -3.16 -23.29
C ASP A 346 -17.37 -3.66 -22.35
N THR A 347 -17.91 -4.82 -22.70
CA THR A 347 -18.90 -5.53 -21.88
C THR A 347 -18.42 -6.95 -21.65
N LEU A 348 -18.41 -7.39 -20.38
CA LEU A 348 -18.09 -8.75 -19.97
C LEU A 348 -19.33 -9.47 -19.48
N GLY A 349 -19.54 -10.71 -19.94
CA GLY A 349 -20.42 -11.68 -19.30
C GLY A 349 -19.58 -12.66 -18.48
N LEU A 350 -20.04 -12.98 -17.25
CA LEU A 350 -19.28 -13.75 -16.29
C LEU A 350 -20.03 -15.04 -15.89
N LEU A 351 -19.27 -16.14 -15.76
CA LEU A 351 -19.69 -17.39 -15.14
C LEU A 351 -18.58 -17.84 -14.19
N ASP A 352 -18.92 -18.15 -12.94
CA ASP A 352 -17.97 -18.60 -11.91
C ASP A 352 -16.73 -17.69 -11.78
N ASN A 353 -16.98 -16.37 -11.79
CA ASN A 353 -15.94 -15.31 -11.76
C ASN A 353 -14.94 -15.34 -12.92
N LYS A 354 -15.27 -16.02 -14.02
CA LYS A 354 -14.50 -16.01 -15.27
C LYS A 354 -15.32 -15.43 -16.40
N ILE A 355 -14.64 -14.86 -17.40
CA ILE A 355 -15.25 -14.26 -18.57
C ILE A 355 -15.69 -15.40 -19.52
N ILE A 356 -16.99 -15.43 -19.84
CA ILE A 356 -17.57 -16.31 -20.86
C ILE A 356 -17.87 -15.55 -22.14
N TYR A 357 -18.02 -14.24 -22.03
CA TYR A 357 -18.35 -13.35 -23.13
C TYR A 357 -17.62 -12.01 -22.93
N HIS A 358 -16.98 -11.53 -23.97
CA HIS A 358 -16.32 -10.23 -24.02
C HIS A 358 -16.65 -9.53 -25.32
N TYR A 359 -17.36 -8.42 -25.24
CA TYR A 359 -17.62 -7.54 -26.38
C TYR A 359 -16.77 -6.28 -26.24
N SER A 360 -16.00 -5.94 -27.27
CA SER A 360 -15.16 -4.76 -27.35
C SER A 360 -15.57 -3.85 -28.51
N SER A 361 -15.71 -2.56 -28.26
CA SER A 361 -15.84 -1.56 -29.30
C SER A 361 -14.94 -0.36 -29.01
N TYR A 362 -14.27 0.17 -30.00
CA TYR A 362 -13.41 1.32 -29.84
C TYR A 362 -13.37 2.20 -31.09
N THR A 363 -13.06 3.48 -30.89
CA THR A 363 -12.80 4.46 -31.93
C THR A 363 -11.39 4.99 -31.82
N ARG A 364 -10.74 5.23 -32.95
CA ARG A 364 -9.45 5.93 -33.07
C ARG A 364 -9.73 7.39 -33.40
N LYS A 365 -9.10 8.31 -32.66
CA LYS A 365 -9.15 9.77 -32.88
C LYS A 365 -7.79 10.31 -33.23
#